data_ccdbe6dc21070a0c93f418eca76f107e
#
_entry.id   ccdbe6dc21070a0c93f418eca76f107e
#
_cell.length_a   1.000
_cell.length_b   1.000
_cell.length_c   1.000
_cell.angle_alpha   90.00
_cell.angle_beta   90.00
_cell.angle_gamma   90.00
#
_symmetry.space_group_name_H-M   'P 1'
#
loop_
_entity.id
_entity.type
_entity.pdbx_description
1 polymer ?
#
loop_
_entity_poly.entity_id
_entity_poly.type
_entity_poly.pdbx_seq_one_letter_code
_entity_poly.pdbx_strand_id
1 'polypeptide(L)'
;MTARDEQPSWLTVVKADAPDVVACWRALDSSYSGLKALRRELRARVHEGGTPRILAQQEVVGDELERTLRSIPERLLRAPGGEEDWNVAQAFAHTTAGRRFLGTWAALDAGGTWPKENAPVVTPSVPGRPDATREELLVLLDKSRLAIREAAARISGHERQRCGMAHPLIGHLRCGEWLLFLGIHDCMHLEQLHDLLQADGSAARAVDA
;
A
#
# COMPACT_ATOMS: atom_id res chain seq x y z
N MET A 1 30.36 3.62 -9.62
CA MET A 1 28.99 4.11 -9.54
C MET A 1 28.12 3.02 -10.09
N THR A 2 27.49 2.28 -9.23
CA THR A 2 26.64 1.14 -9.60
C THR A 2 25.24 1.66 -9.91
N ALA A 3 24.54 1.02 -10.86
CA ALA A 3 23.21 1.40 -11.38
C ALA A 3 22.07 1.46 -10.32
N ARG A 4 22.40 1.48 -9.04
CA ARG A 4 21.47 1.61 -7.91
C ARG A 4 21.23 3.04 -7.43
N ASP A 5 21.91 4.04 -8.01
CA ASP A 5 21.78 5.44 -7.57
C ASP A 5 20.71 6.25 -8.34
N GLU A 6 20.15 5.74 -9.43
CA GLU A 6 19.01 6.38 -10.08
C GLU A 6 17.72 5.96 -9.36
N GLN A 7 17.11 6.91 -8.66
CA GLN A 7 15.78 6.69 -8.07
C GLN A 7 14.78 6.31 -9.17
N PRO A 8 13.97 5.24 -8.98
CA PRO A 8 12.91 4.91 -9.93
C PRO A 8 12.02 6.11 -10.20
N SER A 9 11.59 6.31 -11.44
CA SER A 9 10.79 7.47 -11.85
C SER A 9 9.50 7.62 -11.03
N TRP A 10 8.83 6.51 -10.71
CA TRP A 10 7.65 6.48 -9.87
C TRP A 10 7.90 7.04 -8.46
N LEU A 11 9.04 6.70 -7.87
CA LEU A 11 9.41 7.13 -6.53
C LEU A 11 9.66 8.65 -6.47
N THR A 12 10.13 9.25 -7.56
CA THR A 12 10.34 10.69 -7.64
C THR A 12 9.01 11.43 -7.51
N VAL A 13 7.96 10.98 -8.22
CA VAL A 13 6.62 11.57 -8.14
C VAL A 13 6.01 11.35 -6.75
N VAL A 14 6.00 10.11 -6.28
CA VAL A 14 5.41 9.79 -4.98
C VAL A 14 6.15 10.51 -3.83
N LYS A 15 7.47 10.65 -3.90
CA LYS A 15 8.26 11.36 -2.88
C LYS A 15 7.93 12.84 -2.80
N ALA A 16 7.66 13.50 -3.92
CA ALA A 16 7.34 14.92 -3.95
C ALA A 16 6.02 15.21 -3.23
N ASP A 17 4.98 14.41 -3.50
CA ASP A 17 3.61 14.70 -3.09
C ASP A 17 3.08 13.79 -1.97
N ALA A 18 3.79 12.67 -1.67
CA ALA A 18 3.50 11.77 -0.55
C ALA A 18 4.74 11.54 0.36
N PRO A 19 5.37 12.60 0.90
CA PRO A 19 6.64 12.50 1.61
C PRO A 19 6.56 11.68 2.90
N ASP A 20 5.43 11.67 3.61
CA ASP A 20 5.28 10.89 4.84
C ASP A 20 5.20 9.41 4.56
N VAL A 21 4.45 9.01 3.50
CA VAL A 21 4.37 7.63 3.04
C VAL A 21 5.77 7.12 2.68
N VAL A 22 6.50 7.88 1.84
CA VAL A 22 7.84 7.48 1.40
C VAL A 22 8.83 7.41 2.56
N ALA A 23 8.77 8.35 3.51
CA ALA A 23 9.66 8.31 4.67
C ALA A 23 9.42 7.08 5.55
N CYS A 24 8.14 6.71 5.76
CA CYS A 24 7.78 5.51 6.50
C CYS A 24 8.15 4.23 5.72
N TRP A 25 7.89 4.20 4.41
CA TRP A 25 8.25 3.05 3.55
C TRP A 25 9.76 2.80 3.55
N ARG A 26 10.58 3.85 3.47
CA ARG A 26 12.05 3.73 3.57
C ARG A 26 12.56 3.25 4.93
N ALA A 27 11.79 3.47 5.99
CA ALA A 27 12.11 2.97 7.32
C ALA A 27 11.69 1.50 7.52
N LEU A 28 10.93 0.94 6.56
CA LEU A 28 10.49 -0.45 6.63
C LEU A 28 11.67 -1.38 6.36
N ASP A 29 11.95 -2.22 7.36
CA ASP A 29 12.91 -3.30 7.33
C ASP A 29 12.34 -4.42 8.19
N SER A 30 12.43 -5.65 7.74
CA SER A 30 11.92 -6.83 8.44
C SER A 30 12.68 -7.15 9.75
N SER A 31 13.81 -6.50 9.99
CA SER A 31 14.54 -6.61 11.26
C SER A 31 13.75 -5.96 12.41
N TYR A 32 14.01 -6.42 13.63
CA TYR A 32 13.40 -5.82 14.82
C TYR A 32 13.69 -4.32 14.97
N SER A 33 14.88 -3.87 14.59
CA SER A 33 15.28 -2.45 14.58
C SER A 33 14.48 -1.66 13.53
N GLY A 34 14.29 -2.22 12.34
CA GLY A 34 13.50 -1.62 11.26
C GLY A 34 12.03 -1.49 11.63
N LEU A 35 11.42 -2.51 12.21
CA LEU A 35 10.04 -2.44 12.70
C LEU A 35 9.87 -1.35 13.79
N LYS A 36 10.84 -1.19 14.69
CA LYS A 36 10.83 -0.08 15.65
C LYS A 36 10.99 1.29 14.97
N ALA A 37 11.87 1.39 13.97
CA ALA A 37 12.05 2.61 13.20
C ALA A 37 10.76 3.00 12.48
N LEU A 38 10.12 2.06 11.78
CA LEU A 38 8.83 2.28 11.13
C LEU A 38 7.76 2.80 12.11
N ARG A 39 7.61 2.16 13.28
CA ARG A 39 6.65 2.64 14.30
C ARG A 39 6.94 4.05 14.78
N ARG A 40 8.21 4.42 14.94
CA ARG A 40 8.62 5.78 15.30
C ARG A 40 8.25 6.78 14.21
N GLU A 41 8.51 6.43 12.94
CA GLU A 41 8.19 7.27 11.80
C GLU A 41 6.67 7.48 11.65
N LEU A 42 5.87 6.41 11.78
CA LEU A 42 4.40 6.51 11.77
C LEU A 42 3.91 7.48 12.87
N ARG A 43 4.41 7.32 14.11
CA ARG A 43 4.02 8.16 15.24
C ARG A 43 4.42 9.63 15.08
N ALA A 44 5.56 9.88 14.45
CA ALA A 44 6.05 11.23 14.22
C ALA A 44 5.22 12.00 13.19
N ARG A 45 4.50 11.29 12.30
CA ARG A 45 3.74 11.89 11.19
C ARG A 45 2.25 11.92 11.40
N VAL A 46 1.73 11.10 12.32
CA VAL A 46 0.30 11.03 12.61
C VAL A 46 -0.04 11.94 13.78
N HIS A 47 -0.72 13.05 13.48
CA HIS A 47 -1.17 14.04 14.45
C HIS A 47 -2.69 14.12 14.44
N GLU A 48 -3.26 14.68 15.51
CA GLU A 48 -4.65 15.04 15.57
C GLU A 48 -5.00 16.04 14.46
N GLY A 49 -6.09 15.83 13.73
CA GLY A 49 -6.45 16.64 12.56
C GLY A 49 -5.57 16.41 11.31
N GLY A 50 -4.65 15.43 11.35
CA GLY A 50 -3.73 15.13 10.24
C GLY A 50 -4.33 14.28 9.11
N THR A 51 -5.53 13.76 9.29
CA THR A 51 -6.18 12.85 8.31
C THR A 51 -6.29 13.43 6.91
N PRO A 52 -6.64 14.72 6.67
CA PRO A 52 -6.71 15.26 5.31
C PRO A 52 -5.37 15.19 4.57
N ARG A 53 -4.26 15.45 5.27
CA ARG A 53 -2.92 15.35 4.71
C ARG A 53 -2.55 13.91 4.36
N ILE A 54 -2.88 12.96 5.24
CA ILE A 54 -2.64 11.54 4.99
C ILE A 54 -3.47 11.07 3.79
N LEU A 55 -4.74 11.47 3.72
CA LEU A 55 -5.63 11.15 2.60
C LEU A 55 -5.09 11.68 1.27
N ALA A 56 -4.62 12.94 1.22
CA ALA A 56 -4.02 13.50 0.02
C ALA A 56 -2.83 12.66 -0.47
N GLN A 57 -1.97 12.20 0.44
CA GLN A 57 -0.85 11.33 0.09
C GLN A 57 -1.31 9.93 -0.39
N GLN A 58 -2.38 9.39 0.18
CA GLN A 58 -3.00 8.13 -0.28
C GLN A 58 -3.55 8.25 -1.72
N GLU A 59 -4.09 9.42 -2.09
CA GLU A 59 -4.55 9.66 -3.46
C GLU A 59 -3.36 9.69 -4.43
N VAL A 60 -2.26 10.35 -4.09
CA VAL A 60 -1.03 10.36 -4.91
C VAL A 60 -0.52 8.93 -5.17
N VAL A 61 -0.44 8.10 -4.12
CA VAL A 61 -0.02 6.71 -4.26
C VAL A 61 -1.03 5.91 -5.09
N GLY A 62 -2.33 6.16 -4.91
CA GLY A 62 -3.39 5.56 -5.71
C GLY A 62 -3.29 5.92 -7.19
N ASP A 63 -2.94 7.16 -7.52
CA ASP A 63 -2.74 7.62 -8.90
C ASP A 63 -1.52 6.94 -9.53
N GLU A 64 -0.46 6.70 -8.75
CA GLU A 64 0.70 5.96 -9.23
C GLU A 64 0.39 4.48 -9.44
N LEU A 65 -0.38 3.84 -8.55
CA LEU A 65 -0.88 2.47 -8.76
C LEU A 65 -1.68 2.36 -10.07
N GLU A 66 -2.57 3.32 -10.35
CA GLU A 66 -3.34 3.35 -11.58
C GLU A 66 -2.44 3.51 -12.81
N ARG A 67 -1.52 4.47 -12.77
CA ARG A 67 -0.56 4.71 -13.87
C ARG A 67 0.27 3.47 -14.15
N THR A 68 0.80 2.85 -13.11
CA THR A 68 1.58 1.62 -13.19
C THR A 68 0.75 0.48 -13.81
N LEU A 69 -0.46 0.23 -13.32
CA LEU A 69 -1.33 -0.81 -13.87
C LEU A 69 -1.64 -0.59 -15.35
N ARG A 70 -1.89 0.66 -15.75
CA ARG A 70 -2.14 1.00 -17.17
C ARG A 70 -0.92 0.81 -18.06
N SER A 71 0.28 0.94 -17.52
CA SER A 71 1.54 0.75 -18.26
C SER A 71 1.98 -0.72 -18.38
N ILE A 72 1.49 -1.62 -17.53
CA ILE A 72 1.83 -3.04 -17.58
C ILE A 72 1.28 -3.66 -18.87
N PRO A 73 2.11 -4.26 -19.73
CA PRO A 73 1.63 -5.02 -20.90
C PRO A 73 0.66 -6.14 -20.49
N GLU A 74 -0.37 -6.40 -21.30
CA GLU A 74 -1.41 -7.39 -20.98
C GLU A 74 -0.80 -8.78 -20.69
N ARG A 75 0.22 -9.18 -21.46
CA ARG A 75 0.92 -10.46 -21.25
C ARG A 75 1.57 -10.59 -19.87
N LEU A 76 1.92 -9.47 -19.24
CA LEU A 76 2.56 -9.46 -17.92
C LEU A 76 1.55 -9.55 -16.77
N LEU A 77 0.27 -9.32 -16.99
CA LEU A 77 -0.74 -9.50 -15.93
C LEU A 77 -0.74 -10.93 -15.34
N ARG A 78 -0.31 -11.91 -16.15
CA ARG A 78 -0.20 -13.31 -15.72
C ARG A 78 1.22 -13.75 -15.38
N ALA A 79 2.20 -12.85 -15.53
CA ALA A 79 3.58 -13.14 -15.15
C ALA A 79 3.73 -13.15 -13.63
N PRO A 80 4.68 -13.94 -13.07
CA PRO A 80 5.05 -13.85 -11.67
C PRO A 80 5.47 -12.41 -11.34
N GLY A 81 4.91 -11.83 -10.29
CA GLY A 81 5.16 -10.42 -9.96
C GLY A 81 4.65 -10.01 -8.59
N GLY A 82 4.47 -10.97 -7.69
CA GLY A 82 4.08 -10.77 -6.31
C GLY A 82 4.84 -11.67 -5.37
N GLU A 83 4.37 -11.77 -4.14
CA GLU A 83 4.86 -12.73 -3.16
C GLU A 83 4.39 -14.16 -3.53
N GLU A 84 5.12 -15.18 -3.10
CA GLU A 84 4.68 -16.58 -3.12
C GLU A 84 4.12 -17.06 -4.47
N ASP A 85 4.82 -16.89 -5.57
CA ASP A 85 4.39 -17.32 -6.91
C ASP A 85 3.13 -16.62 -7.46
N TRP A 86 2.67 -15.55 -6.83
CA TRP A 86 1.55 -14.78 -7.34
C TRP A 86 1.87 -14.14 -8.69
N ASN A 87 0.86 -14.05 -9.54
CA ASN A 87 0.95 -13.21 -10.72
C ASN A 87 0.61 -11.75 -10.38
N VAL A 88 0.89 -10.85 -11.33
CA VAL A 88 0.66 -9.42 -11.19
C VAL A 88 -0.81 -9.10 -10.84
N ALA A 89 -1.77 -9.79 -11.47
CA ALA A 89 -3.19 -9.57 -11.20
C ALA A 89 -3.55 -9.91 -9.74
N GLN A 90 -2.99 -11.00 -9.21
CA GLN A 90 -3.20 -11.40 -7.81
C GLN A 90 -2.58 -10.39 -6.83
N ALA A 91 -1.34 -9.94 -7.10
CA ALA A 91 -0.65 -8.96 -6.27
C ALA A 91 -1.38 -7.61 -6.26
N PHE A 92 -1.83 -7.13 -7.44
CA PHE A 92 -2.57 -5.87 -7.53
C PHE A 92 -3.94 -5.94 -6.84
N ALA A 93 -4.67 -7.04 -7.01
CA ALA A 93 -5.95 -7.24 -6.33
C ALA A 93 -5.78 -7.36 -4.81
N HIS A 94 -4.70 -8.00 -4.33
CA HIS A 94 -4.31 -8.02 -2.92
C HIS A 94 -4.09 -6.59 -2.38
N THR A 95 -3.33 -5.76 -3.09
CA THR A 95 -3.08 -4.36 -2.73
C THR A 95 -4.40 -3.61 -2.53
N THR A 96 -5.32 -3.70 -3.49
CA THR A 96 -6.64 -3.03 -3.40
C THR A 96 -7.50 -3.58 -2.26
N ALA A 97 -7.41 -4.88 -1.98
CA ALA A 97 -8.11 -5.50 -0.84
C ALA A 97 -7.54 -5.00 0.50
N GLY A 98 -6.21 -4.92 0.64
CA GLY A 98 -5.55 -4.34 1.82
C GLY A 98 -6.02 -2.91 2.09
N ARG A 99 -6.03 -2.05 1.08
CA ARG A 99 -6.57 -0.67 1.16
C ARG A 99 -7.99 -0.64 1.71
N ARG A 100 -8.88 -1.49 1.22
CA ARG A 100 -10.28 -1.53 1.63
C ARG A 100 -10.45 -2.06 3.04
N PHE A 101 -9.93 -3.26 3.30
CA PHE A 101 -10.21 -3.95 4.56
C PHE A 101 -9.50 -3.31 5.75
N LEU A 102 -8.22 -3.03 5.66
CA LEU A 102 -7.47 -2.44 6.77
C LEU A 102 -7.95 -1.02 7.07
N GLY A 103 -8.24 -0.22 6.04
CA GLY A 103 -8.83 1.11 6.20
C GLY A 103 -10.19 1.06 6.87
N THR A 104 -11.07 0.17 6.40
CA THR A 104 -12.42 0.00 6.98
C THR A 104 -12.34 -0.44 8.44
N TRP A 105 -11.48 -1.39 8.77
CA TRP A 105 -11.35 -1.87 10.15
C TRP A 105 -10.80 -0.82 11.09
N ALA A 106 -9.80 -0.04 10.67
CA ALA A 106 -9.32 1.08 11.45
C ALA A 106 -10.41 2.14 11.69
N ALA A 107 -11.27 2.37 10.68
CA ALA A 107 -12.39 3.29 10.78
C ALA A 107 -13.51 2.78 11.71
N LEU A 108 -13.78 1.47 11.73
CA LEU A 108 -14.75 0.86 12.66
C LEU A 108 -14.29 1.08 14.10
N ASP A 109 -13.01 0.94 14.38
CA ASP A 109 -12.46 1.15 15.71
C ASP A 109 -12.48 2.63 16.11
N ALA A 110 -12.11 3.52 15.22
CA ALA A 110 -12.22 4.97 15.43
C ALA A 110 -13.67 5.40 15.74
N GLY A 111 -14.65 4.77 15.09
CA GLY A 111 -16.07 4.98 15.33
C GLY A 111 -16.63 4.26 16.58
N GLY A 112 -15.80 3.57 17.36
CA GLY A 112 -16.23 2.82 18.54
C GLY A 112 -17.07 1.57 18.25
N THR A 113 -17.04 1.09 17.00
CA THR A 113 -17.81 -0.07 16.52
C THR A 113 -16.94 -1.32 16.28
N TRP A 114 -15.73 -1.34 16.86
CA TRP A 114 -14.85 -2.50 16.80
C TRP A 114 -15.54 -3.73 17.45
N PRO A 115 -15.62 -4.86 16.74
CA PRO A 115 -16.28 -6.04 17.28
C PRO A 115 -15.48 -6.61 18.47
N LYS A 116 -16.17 -6.88 19.58
CA LYS A 116 -15.58 -7.51 20.78
C LYS A 116 -15.38 -9.01 20.61
N GLU A 117 -16.29 -9.63 19.85
CA GLU A 117 -16.26 -11.05 19.51
C GLU A 117 -15.96 -11.19 18.01
N ASN A 118 -15.18 -12.20 17.65
CA ASN A 118 -14.76 -12.44 16.26
C ASN A 118 -14.11 -11.20 15.60
N ALA A 119 -13.25 -10.50 16.36
CA ALA A 119 -12.54 -9.34 15.86
C ALA A 119 -11.74 -9.72 14.61
N PRO A 120 -11.71 -8.85 13.58
CA PRO A 120 -10.92 -9.10 12.38
C PRO A 120 -9.44 -9.29 12.72
N VAL A 121 -8.82 -10.29 12.10
CA VAL A 121 -7.39 -10.55 12.20
C VAL A 121 -6.76 -10.25 10.86
N VAL A 122 -5.64 -9.52 10.88
CA VAL A 122 -4.86 -9.27 9.67
C VAL A 122 -4.26 -10.60 9.22
N THR A 123 -4.74 -11.09 8.07
CA THR A 123 -4.17 -12.27 7.42
C THR A 123 -3.20 -11.76 6.36
N PRO A 124 -1.90 -12.01 6.52
CA PRO A 124 -0.92 -11.66 5.51
C PRO A 124 -1.12 -12.53 4.27
N SER A 125 -0.63 -12.03 3.14
CA SER A 125 -0.48 -12.82 1.91
C SER A 125 -1.77 -13.53 1.44
N VAL A 126 -2.87 -12.77 1.30
CA VAL A 126 -4.11 -13.27 0.69
C VAL A 126 -4.13 -12.86 -0.79
N PRO A 127 -3.94 -13.78 -1.74
CA PRO A 127 -3.91 -13.44 -3.15
C PRO A 127 -5.29 -13.01 -3.66
N GLY A 128 -5.27 -12.15 -4.69
CA GLY A 128 -6.46 -11.89 -5.48
C GLY A 128 -6.76 -12.99 -6.48
N ARG A 129 -7.73 -12.72 -7.37
CA ARG A 129 -8.05 -13.64 -8.48
C ARG A 129 -6.90 -13.66 -9.51
N PRO A 130 -6.43 -14.83 -9.93
CA PRO A 130 -5.30 -14.95 -10.86
C PRO A 130 -5.67 -14.54 -12.30
N ASP A 131 -6.96 -14.52 -12.63
CA ASP A 131 -7.51 -14.25 -13.95
C ASP A 131 -8.17 -12.86 -14.07
N ALA A 132 -8.04 -12.00 -13.06
CA ALA A 132 -8.61 -10.66 -13.09
C ALA A 132 -8.06 -9.84 -14.26
N THR A 133 -8.95 -9.19 -15.02
CA THR A 133 -8.58 -8.32 -16.14
C THR A 133 -8.10 -6.96 -15.61
N ARG A 134 -7.45 -6.18 -16.49
CA ARG A 134 -7.04 -4.81 -16.14
C ARG A 134 -8.24 -3.95 -15.73
N GLU A 135 -9.34 -4.06 -16.46
CA GLU A 135 -10.57 -3.31 -16.19
C GLU A 135 -11.14 -3.68 -14.82
N GLU A 136 -11.18 -4.96 -14.49
CA GLU A 136 -11.61 -5.42 -13.15
C GLU A 136 -10.68 -4.89 -12.06
N LEU A 137 -9.36 -4.88 -12.28
CA LEU A 137 -8.38 -4.36 -11.33
C LEU A 137 -8.52 -2.84 -11.14
N LEU A 138 -8.79 -2.07 -12.21
CA LEU A 138 -9.08 -0.63 -12.11
C LEU A 138 -10.36 -0.38 -11.31
N VAL A 139 -11.42 -1.16 -11.52
CA VAL A 139 -12.65 -1.07 -10.71
C VAL A 139 -12.38 -1.39 -9.23
N LEU A 140 -11.50 -2.36 -8.94
CA LEU A 140 -11.10 -2.65 -7.56
C LEU A 140 -10.31 -1.49 -6.93
N LEU A 141 -9.45 -0.85 -7.70
CA LEU A 141 -8.71 0.34 -7.25
C LEU A 141 -9.65 1.49 -6.92
N ASP A 142 -10.62 1.80 -7.79
CA ASP A 142 -11.61 2.86 -7.54
C ASP A 142 -12.46 2.58 -6.29
N LYS A 143 -12.89 1.34 -6.11
CA LYS A 143 -13.58 0.92 -4.87
C LYS A 143 -12.69 1.07 -3.64
N SER A 144 -11.39 0.83 -3.77
CA SER A 144 -10.44 1.02 -2.67
C SER A 144 -10.24 2.50 -2.32
N ARG A 145 -10.21 3.39 -3.32
CA ARG A 145 -10.14 4.84 -3.12
C ARG A 145 -11.35 5.36 -2.34
N LEU A 146 -12.55 4.91 -2.74
CA LEU A 146 -13.77 5.27 -2.01
C LEU A 146 -13.71 4.82 -0.55
N ALA A 147 -13.33 3.56 -0.32
CA ALA A 147 -13.21 3.02 1.03
C ALA A 147 -12.20 3.78 1.91
N ILE A 148 -11.07 4.21 1.33
CA ILE A 148 -10.07 5.02 2.04
C ILE A 148 -10.63 6.40 2.40
N ARG A 149 -11.37 7.07 1.50
CA ARG A 149 -12.02 8.35 1.79
C ARG A 149 -13.04 8.24 2.92
N GLU A 150 -13.86 7.21 2.88
CA GLU A 150 -14.83 6.91 3.96
C GLU A 150 -14.12 6.59 5.28
N ALA A 151 -13.05 5.80 5.24
CA ALA A 151 -12.25 5.50 6.41
C ALA A 151 -11.60 6.76 6.99
N ALA A 152 -10.99 7.59 6.16
CA ALA A 152 -10.39 8.85 6.57
C ALA A 152 -11.40 9.79 7.25
N ALA A 153 -12.62 9.90 6.70
CA ALA A 153 -13.68 10.70 7.31
C ALA A 153 -14.04 10.23 8.73
N ARG A 154 -14.04 8.91 8.97
CA ARG A 154 -14.34 8.33 10.31
C ARG A 154 -13.15 8.40 11.26
N ILE A 155 -11.93 8.33 10.75
CA ILE A 155 -10.69 8.41 11.55
C ILE A 155 -10.39 9.84 11.97
N SER A 156 -10.88 10.84 11.24
CA SER A 156 -10.67 12.26 11.54
C SER A 156 -11.13 12.59 12.96
N GLY A 157 -10.22 13.18 13.76
CA GLY A 157 -10.42 13.44 15.19
C GLY A 157 -10.13 12.24 16.10
N HIS A 158 -9.81 11.07 15.53
CA HIS A 158 -9.49 9.83 16.24
C HIS A 158 -8.12 9.25 15.81
N GLU A 159 -7.28 10.04 15.16
CA GLU A 159 -6.00 9.59 14.58
C GLU A 159 -5.09 8.94 15.61
N ARG A 160 -5.13 9.44 16.85
CA ARG A 160 -4.28 8.96 17.95
C ARG A 160 -4.91 7.81 18.77
N GLN A 161 -6.16 7.46 18.50
CA GLN A 161 -6.83 6.34 19.14
C GLN A 161 -6.10 5.03 18.80
N ARG A 162 -5.82 4.21 19.83
CA ARG A 162 -5.22 2.88 19.63
C ARG A 162 -6.24 1.98 18.93
N CYS A 163 -5.86 1.37 17.82
CA CYS A 163 -6.69 0.41 17.12
C CYS A 163 -6.58 -0.97 17.76
N GLY A 164 -7.71 -1.66 17.90
CA GLY A 164 -7.77 -3.03 18.40
C GLY A 164 -7.15 -4.05 17.44
N MET A 165 -7.11 -3.71 16.15
CA MET A 165 -6.44 -4.52 15.14
C MET A 165 -4.93 -4.51 15.34
N ALA A 166 -4.31 -5.70 15.28
CA ALA A 166 -2.85 -5.85 15.35
C ALA A 166 -2.31 -6.37 14.01
N HIS A 167 -1.24 -5.75 13.53
CA HIS A 167 -0.46 -6.31 12.42
C HIS A 167 0.45 -7.43 12.95
N PRO A 168 0.59 -8.57 12.25
CA PRO A 168 1.37 -9.71 12.74
C PRO A 168 2.83 -9.36 13.11
N LEU A 169 3.46 -8.48 12.36
CA LEU A 169 4.85 -8.08 12.58
C LEU A 169 4.99 -6.77 13.37
N ILE A 170 4.17 -5.76 13.05
CA ILE A 170 4.30 -4.41 13.61
C ILE A 170 3.53 -4.27 14.94
N GLY A 171 2.55 -5.16 15.21
CA GLY A 171 1.68 -5.10 16.37
C GLY A 171 0.59 -4.02 16.23
N HIS A 172 0.10 -3.51 17.36
CA HIS A 172 -0.96 -2.50 17.37
C HIS A 172 -0.47 -1.13 16.90
N LEU A 173 -1.20 -0.58 15.96
CA LEU A 173 -1.06 0.80 15.48
C LEU A 173 -2.25 1.63 15.98
N ARG A 174 -2.16 2.95 15.86
CA ARG A 174 -3.28 3.88 16.04
C ARG A 174 -4.11 3.97 14.76
N CYS A 175 -5.34 4.45 14.83
CA CYS A 175 -6.21 4.51 13.65
C CYS A 175 -5.61 5.33 12.50
N GLY A 176 -5.03 6.50 12.78
CA GLY A 176 -4.33 7.28 11.76
C GLY A 176 -3.01 6.65 11.31
N GLU A 177 -2.32 5.89 12.17
CA GLU A 177 -1.12 5.13 11.79
C GLU A 177 -1.47 4.01 10.79
N TRP A 178 -2.62 3.35 10.97
CA TRP A 178 -3.14 2.39 9.99
C TRP A 178 -3.44 3.07 8.66
N LEU A 179 -4.09 4.24 8.66
CA LEU A 179 -4.38 4.96 7.43
C LEU A 179 -3.09 5.32 6.67
N LEU A 180 -2.04 5.78 7.38
CA LEU A 180 -0.74 6.05 6.75
C LEU A 180 -0.04 4.78 6.29
N PHE A 181 -0.16 3.66 7.04
CA PHE A 181 0.44 2.37 6.72
C PHE A 181 -0.07 1.78 5.39
N LEU A 182 -1.30 2.06 4.99
CA LEU A 182 -1.83 1.62 3.69
C LEU A 182 -0.95 2.09 2.53
N GLY A 183 -0.49 3.35 2.54
CA GLY A 183 0.40 3.87 1.51
C GLY A 183 1.78 3.21 1.51
N ILE A 184 2.26 2.76 2.68
CA ILE A 184 3.51 2.01 2.78
C ILE A 184 3.36 0.64 2.11
N HIS A 185 2.28 -0.06 2.39
CA HIS A 185 1.94 -1.33 1.77
C HIS A 185 1.81 -1.20 0.25
N ASP A 186 1.18 -0.12 -0.22
CA ASP A 186 1.07 0.18 -1.64
C ASP A 186 2.44 0.43 -2.29
N CYS A 187 3.35 1.16 -1.62
CA CYS A 187 4.70 1.40 -2.13
C CYS A 187 5.52 0.11 -2.25
N MET A 188 5.33 -0.87 -1.36
CA MET A 188 5.97 -2.18 -1.48
C MET A 188 5.54 -2.87 -2.78
N HIS A 189 4.25 -2.84 -3.10
CA HIS A 189 3.74 -3.44 -4.33
C HIS A 189 4.08 -2.63 -5.59
N LEU A 190 4.14 -1.30 -5.50
CA LEU A 190 4.65 -0.46 -6.60
C LEU A 190 6.09 -0.82 -6.95
N GLU A 191 6.96 -1.01 -5.96
CA GLU A 191 8.34 -1.45 -6.17
C GLU A 191 8.37 -2.78 -6.92
N GLN A 192 7.64 -3.80 -6.46
CA GLN A 192 7.55 -5.10 -7.13
C GLN A 192 7.09 -5.00 -8.58
N LEU A 193 6.07 -4.19 -8.86
CA LEU A 193 5.54 -4.01 -10.22
C LEU A 193 6.53 -3.28 -11.13
N HIS A 194 7.24 -2.30 -10.62
CA HIS A 194 8.26 -1.59 -11.39
C HIS A 194 9.50 -2.44 -11.65
N ASP A 195 9.92 -3.27 -10.71
CA ASP A 195 11.02 -4.23 -10.92
C ASP A 195 10.68 -5.22 -12.05
N LEU A 196 9.43 -5.70 -12.10
CA LEU A 196 8.94 -6.55 -13.19
C LEU A 196 9.00 -5.84 -14.55
N LEU A 197 8.53 -4.58 -14.62
CA LEU A 197 8.56 -3.79 -15.85
C LEU A 197 10.00 -3.52 -16.33
N GLN A 198 10.92 -3.28 -15.42
CA GLN A 198 12.33 -3.09 -15.75
C GLN A 198 12.97 -4.39 -16.27
N ALA A 199 12.68 -5.52 -15.66
CA ALA A 199 13.16 -6.83 -16.09
C ALA A 199 12.66 -7.17 -17.51
N ASP A 200 11.39 -6.92 -17.80
CA ASP A 200 10.78 -7.14 -19.12
C ASP A 200 11.42 -6.22 -20.19
N GLY A 201 11.57 -4.94 -19.90
CA GLY A 201 12.20 -3.98 -20.82
C GLY A 201 13.69 -4.27 -21.07
N SER A 202 14.38 -4.88 -20.12
CA SER A 202 15.78 -5.30 -20.29
C SER A 202 15.88 -6.57 -21.14
N ALA A 203 14.96 -7.52 -20.95
CA ALA A 203 14.90 -8.73 -21.78
C ALA A 203 14.57 -8.42 -23.25
N ALA A 204 13.64 -7.49 -23.51
CA ALA A 204 13.32 -7.06 -24.87
C ALA A 204 14.53 -6.46 -25.59
N ARG A 205 15.30 -5.60 -24.94
CA ARG A 205 16.53 -5.01 -25.52
C ARG A 205 17.66 -6.01 -25.78
N ALA A 206 17.72 -7.10 -25.01
CA ALA A 206 18.73 -8.13 -25.19
C ALA A 206 18.45 -9.08 -26.38
N VAL A 207 17.20 -9.16 -26.82
CA VAL A 207 16.79 -9.96 -28.00
C VAL A 207 17.03 -9.19 -29.31
N ASP A 208 17.00 -7.86 -29.24
CA ASP A 208 17.20 -6.97 -30.41
C ASP A 208 18.68 -6.59 -30.65
N ALA A 209 19.61 -7.05 -29.83
CA ALA A 209 21.05 -6.80 -29.90
C ALA A 209 21.85 -8.02 -30.37
#